data_4a85d778a4aebe9271c57a32a252fb77
#
_entry.id   4a85d778a4aebe9271c57a32a252fb77
#
_cell.length_a   1.000
_cell.length_b   1.000
_cell.length_c   1.000
_cell.angle_alpha   90.00
_cell.angle_beta   90.00
_cell.angle_gamma   90.00
#
_symmetry.space_group_name_H-M   'P 1'
#
loop_
_entity.id
_entity.type
_entity.pdbx_description
1 polymer ?
#
loop_
_entity_poly.entity_id
_entity_poly.type
_entity_poly.pdbx_seq_one_letter_code
_entity_poly.pdbx_strand_id
1 'polypeptide(L)'
;MQEFVGPSWDLIQHAGKPHSIIRVRNLQTSLVVGRDAWGREGKAQPVLISASVSLREPFQSASNEDAVTGSTVHYGTLSKTILDSCKLFSETPEEKSPNTLSSLALEIEDGLTRGKAASSASTPAPAILPTSIVKVLEIKVMLPKASLLGEGVSLTDLTLYHHSREGLEYIEKALILTIHDLKIPTLIGVNPNERLSRQLVVATVKIDGIERPGASHHYHMLEEIVVKTIEESSFQTLEALAMHLGERITKYFVIRLFNFRLHPQITISLEKPTAVTFADAPVVEMTLETDPDRNPTMESI
;
A
#
# COMPACT_ATOMS: atom_id res chain seq x y z
N MET A 1 -17.38 5.13 -16.23
CA MET A 1 -16.72 3.82 -16.08
C MET A 1 -17.06 3.33 -14.68
N GLN A 2 -17.46 2.09 -14.54
CA GLN A 2 -17.81 1.52 -13.23
C GLN A 2 -16.53 1.09 -12.51
N GLU A 3 -16.43 1.44 -11.22
CA GLU A 3 -15.29 1.13 -10.34
C GLU A 3 -15.78 0.32 -9.15
N PHE A 4 -15.10 -0.78 -8.87
CA PHE A 4 -15.33 -1.62 -7.70
C PHE A 4 -14.09 -1.56 -6.82
N VAL A 5 -14.28 -1.36 -5.52
CA VAL A 5 -13.20 -1.37 -4.52
C VAL A 5 -13.38 -2.57 -3.61
N GLY A 6 -12.30 -3.27 -3.34
CA GLY A 6 -12.31 -4.46 -2.48
C GLY A 6 -10.93 -4.79 -1.91
N PRO A 7 -10.80 -5.89 -1.16
CA PRO A 7 -9.51 -6.39 -0.70
C PRO A 7 -8.61 -6.82 -1.87
N SER A 8 -7.32 -6.63 -1.72
CA SER A 8 -6.33 -6.96 -2.77
C SER A 8 -6.31 -8.45 -3.13
N TRP A 9 -6.62 -9.31 -2.16
CA TRP A 9 -6.69 -10.76 -2.39
C TRP A 9 -7.74 -11.14 -3.43
N ASP A 10 -8.94 -10.57 -3.35
CA ASP A 10 -10.01 -10.84 -4.31
C ASP A 10 -9.61 -10.35 -5.70
N LEU A 11 -9.05 -9.14 -5.80
CA LEU A 11 -8.54 -8.57 -7.04
C LEU A 11 -7.44 -9.46 -7.66
N ILE A 12 -6.50 -9.96 -6.86
CA ILE A 12 -5.41 -10.84 -7.33
C ILE A 12 -5.98 -12.18 -7.81
N GLN A 13 -6.98 -12.74 -7.13
CA GLN A 13 -7.66 -13.97 -7.57
C GLN A 13 -8.39 -13.77 -8.90
N HIS A 14 -9.13 -12.66 -9.07
CA HIS A 14 -9.78 -12.31 -10.34
C HIS A 14 -8.76 -12.07 -11.46
N ALA A 15 -7.65 -11.43 -11.13
CA ALA A 15 -6.56 -11.25 -12.08
C ALA A 15 -5.92 -12.59 -12.49
N GLY A 16 -5.79 -13.55 -11.58
CA GLY A 16 -5.07 -14.79 -11.80
C GLY A 16 -3.57 -14.56 -12.05
N LYS A 17 -2.85 -15.63 -12.42
CA LYS A 17 -1.40 -15.56 -12.64
C LYS A 17 -1.05 -14.66 -13.84
N PRO A 18 -0.16 -13.68 -13.70
CA PRO A 18 0.27 -12.84 -14.80
C PRO A 18 1.19 -13.62 -15.75
N HIS A 19 1.07 -13.37 -17.05
CA HIS A 19 1.97 -13.94 -18.08
C HIS A 19 3.31 -13.23 -18.12
N SER A 20 3.29 -11.90 -18.04
CA SER A 20 4.47 -11.03 -18.14
C SER A 20 4.35 -9.86 -17.20
N ILE A 21 5.45 -9.48 -16.55
CA ILE A 21 5.47 -8.35 -15.63
C ILE A 21 6.70 -7.49 -15.88
N ILE A 22 6.49 -6.18 -15.93
CA ILE A 22 7.55 -5.17 -15.97
C ILE A 22 7.49 -4.39 -14.67
N ARG A 23 8.65 -4.15 -14.02
CA ARG A 23 8.73 -3.43 -12.75
C ARG A 23 9.81 -2.37 -12.77
N VAL A 24 9.46 -1.23 -12.14
CA VAL A 24 10.43 -0.24 -11.66
C VAL A 24 10.30 -0.20 -10.15
N ARG A 25 11.41 -0.32 -9.42
CA ARG A 25 11.42 -0.40 -7.96
C ARG A 25 12.16 0.77 -7.34
N ASN A 26 11.56 1.37 -6.31
CA ASN A 26 12.17 2.40 -5.47
C ASN A 26 12.75 3.58 -6.27
N LEU A 27 12.00 4.05 -7.29
CA LEU A 27 12.34 5.29 -7.99
C LEU A 27 12.26 6.45 -6.99
N GLN A 28 13.35 7.18 -6.83
CA GLN A 28 13.50 8.16 -5.76
C GLN A 28 13.15 9.57 -6.24
N THR A 29 12.42 10.29 -5.39
CA THR A 29 12.16 11.72 -5.55
C THR A 29 11.97 12.38 -4.18
N SER A 30 11.79 13.71 -4.17
CA SER A 30 11.44 14.45 -2.95
C SER A 30 10.21 15.31 -3.24
N LEU A 31 9.15 15.16 -2.43
CA LEU A 31 7.85 15.82 -2.63
C LEU A 31 7.26 16.29 -1.30
N VAL A 32 6.42 17.30 -1.38
CA VAL A 32 5.49 17.64 -0.29
C VAL A 32 4.29 16.72 -0.43
N VAL A 33 4.27 15.64 0.34
CA VAL A 33 3.18 14.64 0.30
C VAL A 33 3.06 13.95 1.66
N GLY A 34 1.82 13.75 2.12
CA GLY A 34 1.54 13.10 3.39
C GLY A 34 2.02 13.91 4.60
N ARG A 35 2.24 13.21 5.70
CA ARG A 35 2.78 13.74 6.95
C ARG A 35 4.17 13.18 7.20
N ASP A 36 5.03 13.97 7.81
CA ASP A 36 6.33 13.46 8.28
C ASP A 36 6.17 12.65 9.58
N ALA A 37 7.29 12.09 10.10
CA ALA A 37 7.29 11.30 11.33
C ALA A 37 6.80 12.06 12.58
N TRP A 38 6.74 13.38 12.52
CA TRP A 38 6.21 14.25 13.58
C TRP A 38 4.75 14.64 13.38
N GLY A 39 4.09 14.05 12.35
CA GLY A 39 2.71 14.36 11.98
C GLY A 39 2.52 15.72 11.29
N ARG A 40 3.60 16.39 10.85
CA ARG A 40 3.53 17.71 10.20
C ARG A 40 3.25 17.56 8.71
N GLU A 41 2.38 18.41 8.20
CA GLU A 41 2.08 18.57 6.78
C GLU A 41 2.95 19.66 6.12
N GLY A 42 2.92 19.70 4.79
CA GLY A 42 3.59 20.74 4.01
C GLY A 42 5.13 20.68 4.05
N LYS A 43 5.72 19.53 4.44
CA LYS A 43 7.17 19.30 4.44
C LYS A 43 7.57 18.41 3.29
N ALA A 44 8.58 18.83 2.54
CA ALA A 44 9.21 17.97 1.55
C ALA A 44 9.92 16.80 2.23
N GLN A 45 9.67 15.58 1.75
CA GLN A 45 10.28 14.37 2.28
C GLN A 45 10.65 13.40 1.14
N PRO A 46 11.60 12.49 1.37
CA PRO A 46 11.94 11.49 0.38
C PRO A 46 10.77 10.56 0.12
N VAL A 47 10.56 10.25 -1.15
CA VAL A 47 9.51 9.35 -1.63
C VAL A 47 10.16 8.28 -2.49
N LEU A 48 9.79 7.02 -2.26
CA LEU A 48 10.17 5.88 -3.09
C LEU A 48 8.93 5.39 -3.83
N ILE A 49 9.01 5.35 -5.15
CA ILE A 49 7.89 4.91 -6.00
C ILE A 49 8.27 3.62 -6.69
N SER A 50 7.41 2.62 -6.57
CA SER A 50 7.51 1.38 -7.32
C SER A 50 6.27 1.20 -8.19
N ALA A 51 6.46 0.81 -9.44
CA ALA A 51 5.38 0.45 -10.34
C ALA A 51 5.59 -0.97 -10.88
N SER A 52 4.53 -1.76 -10.89
CA SER A 52 4.50 -3.12 -11.44
C SER A 52 3.37 -3.21 -12.46
N VAL A 53 3.72 -3.48 -13.71
CA VAL A 53 2.79 -3.58 -14.84
C VAL A 53 2.67 -5.04 -15.22
N SER A 54 1.55 -5.69 -14.91
CA SER A 54 1.23 -7.04 -15.37
C SER A 54 0.52 -6.96 -16.71
N LEU A 55 1.04 -7.63 -17.72
CA LEU A 55 0.48 -7.64 -19.07
C LEU A 55 -0.50 -8.80 -19.24
N ARG A 56 -1.47 -8.64 -20.17
CA ARG A 56 -2.44 -9.67 -20.52
C ARG A 56 -1.80 -10.83 -21.25
N GLU A 57 -0.83 -10.50 -22.13
CA GLU A 57 -0.16 -11.44 -23.03
C GLU A 57 1.33 -11.58 -22.71
N PRO A 58 1.97 -12.68 -23.12
CA PRO A 58 3.43 -12.83 -23.07
C PRO A 58 4.14 -11.77 -23.92
N PHE A 59 5.46 -11.59 -23.70
CA PHE A 59 6.35 -10.71 -24.49
C PHE A 59 6.64 -11.27 -25.91
N GLN A 60 5.61 -11.74 -26.64
CA GLN A 60 5.80 -12.54 -27.84
C GLN A 60 6.58 -11.79 -28.94
N SER A 61 6.10 -10.61 -29.37
CA SER A 61 6.76 -9.85 -30.43
C SER A 61 8.10 -9.27 -29.97
N ALA A 62 8.16 -8.74 -28.74
CA ALA A 62 9.40 -8.21 -28.18
C ALA A 62 10.51 -9.28 -28.10
N SER A 63 10.16 -10.51 -27.69
CA SER A 63 11.11 -11.62 -27.63
C SER A 63 11.54 -12.13 -29.01
N ASN A 64 10.63 -12.15 -29.98
CA ASN A 64 10.94 -12.63 -31.32
C ASN A 64 11.79 -11.66 -32.13
N GLU A 65 11.57 -10.36 -31.91
CA GLU A 65 12.22 -9.28 -32.69
C GLU A 65 13.45 -8.69 -31.98
N ASP A 66 13.70 -9.10 -30.70
CA ASP A 66 14.72 -8.52 -29.82
C ASP A 66 14.62 -6.97 -29.76
N ALA A 67 13.39 -6.47 -29.65
CA ALA A 67 13.06 -5.06 -29.72
C ALA A 67 11.94 -4.66 -28.78
N VAL A 68 11.86 -3.37 -28.44
CA VAL A 68 10.71 -2.80 -27.72
C VAL A 68 9.54 -2.65 -28.68
N THR A 69 8.59 -3.56 -28.63
CA THR A 69 7.39 -3.60 -29.49
C THR A 69 6.12 -3.36 -28.66
N GLY A 70 4.95 -3.44 -29.30
CA GLY A 70 3.65 -3.29 -28.63
C GLY A 70 3.32 -4.34 -27.58
N SER A 71 4.10 -5.45 -27.49
CA SER A 71 3.92 -6.50 -26.46
C SER A 71 4.72 -6.24 -25.18
N THR A 72 5.41 -5.11 -25.05
CA THR A 72 6.19 -4.74 -23.87
C THR A 72 6.08 -3.25 -23.55
N VAL A 73 6.63 -2.82 -22.44
CA VAL A 73 6.69 -1.42 -22.01
C VAL A 73 8.14 -1.06 -21.72
N HIS A 74 8.62 0.04 -22.32
CA HIS A 74 9.97 0.51 -22.08
C HIS A 74 10.11 1.08 -20.67
N TYR A 75 10.87 0.41 -19.79
CA TYR A 75 11.03 0.79 -18.38
C TYR A 75 11.63 2.20 -18.18
N GLY A 76 12.44 2.69 -19.09
CA GLY A 76 12.95 4.07 -19.08
C GLY A 76 11.85 5.10 -19.31
N THR A 77 10.92 4.83 -20.25
CA THR A 77 9.73 5.66 -20.47
C THR A 77 8.79 5.61 -19.27
N LEU A 78 8.57 4.40 -18.70
CA LEU A 78 7.79 4.21 -17.48
C LEU A 78 8.35 5.07 -16.34
N SER A 79 9.65 4.99 -16.08
CA SER A 79 10.32 5.77 -15.02
C SER A 79 10.19 7.27 -15.24
N LYS A 80 10.40 7.73 -16.49
CA LYS A 80 10.30 9.15 -16.86
C LYS A 80 8.88 9.67 -16.63
N THR A 81 7.86 8.94 -17.09
CA THR A 81 6.45 9.36 -16.91
C THR A 81 6.06 9.42 -15.43
N ILE A 82 6.53 8.48 -14.60
CA ILE A 82 6.32 8.53 -13.15
C ILE A 82 6.90 9.82 -12.56
N LEU A 83 8.15 10.17 -12.92
CA LEU A 83 8.79 11.40 -12.41
C LEU A 83 8.11 12.68 -12.94
N ASP A 84 7.65 12.67 -14.19
CA ASP A 84 6.89 13.78 -14.77
C ASP A 84 5.54 13.96 -14.06
N SER A 85 4.85 12.86 -13.69
CA SER A 85 3.63 12.90 -12.86
C SER A 85 3.91 13.44 -11.45
N CYS A 86 5.03 13.07 -10.83
CA CYS A 86 5.45 13.61 -9.54
C CYS A 86 5.70 15.13 -9.60
N LYS A 87 6.31 15.61 -10.69
CA LYS A 87 6.50 17.03 -10.90
C LYS A 87 5.18 17.76 -11.08
N LEU A 88 4.28 17.23 -11.90
CA LEU A 88 2.94 17.81 -12.10
C LEU A 88 2.15 17.84 -10.76
N PHE A 89 2.21 16.78 -9.97
CA PHE A 89 1.61 16.74 -8.64
C PHE A 89 2.12 17.88 -7.75
N SER A 90 3.44 18.14 -7.74
CA SER A 90 4.02 19.22 -6.93
C SER A 90 3.66 20.64 -7.41
N GLU A 91 3.29 20.78 -8.69
CA GLU A 91 2.86 22.05 -9.31
C GLU A 91 1.33 22.29 -9.17
N THR A 92 0.57 21.25 -8.80
CA THR A 92 -0.89 21.32 -8.67
C THR A 92 -1.26 21.90 -7.32
N PRO A 93 -2.10 22.97 -7.26
CA PRO A 93 -2.56 23.52 -6.01
C PRO A 93 -3.31 22.50 -5.15
N GLU A 94 -3.12 22.55 -3.82
CA GLU A 94 -3.69 21.60 -2.86
C GLU A 94 -5.24 21.59 -2.88
N GLU A 95 -5.88 22.71 -3.22
CA GLU A 95 -7.33 22.80 -3.37
C GLU A 95 -7.86 21.92 -4.53
N LYS A 96 -7.01 21.61 -5.50
CA LYS A 96 -7.33 20.74 -6.66
C LYS A 96 -6.93 19.30 -6.45
N SER A 97 -5.82 19.07 -5.74
CA SER A 97 -5.31 17.74 -5.43
C SER A 97 -4.67 17.78 -4.04
N PRO A 98 -5.30 17.16 -3.02
CA PRO A 98 -4.73 17.10 -1.69
C PRO A 98 -3.36 16.40 -1.71
N ASN A 99 -2.42 16.89 -0.90
CA ASN A 99 -1.07 16.34 -0.78
C ASN A 99 -1.05 15.00 -0.03
N THR A 100 -1.80 14.00 -0.52
CA THR A 100 -1.91 12.66 0.07
C THR A 100 -1.20 11.59 -0.77
N LEU A 101 -0.86 10.46 -0.15
CA LEU A 101 -0.30 9.30 -0.84
C LEU A 101 -1.22 8.78 -1.94
N SER A 102 -2.54 8.75 -1.68
CA SER A 102 -3.54 8.30 -2.64
C SER A 102 -3.68 9.26 -3.84
N SER A 103 -3.62 10.57 -3.61
CA SER A 103 -3.66 11.56 -4.69
C SER A 103 -2.41 11.46 -5.58
N LEU A 104 -1.23 11.21 -4.98
CA LEU A 104 -0.01 10.99 -5.75
C LEU A 104 -0.07 9.69 -6.56
N ALA A 105 -0.57 8.59 -5.97
CA ALA A 105 -0.73 7.32 -6.68
C ALA A 105 -1.68 7.47 -7.87
N LEU A 106 -2.82 8.17 -7.68
CA LEU A 106 -3.78 8.46 -8.75
C LEU A 106 -3.18 9.33 -9.85
N GLU A 107 -2.39 10.36 -9.50
CA GLU A 107 -1.71 11.22 -10.48
C GLU A 107 -0.73 10.40 -11.34
N ILE A 108 -0.02 9.46 -10.73
CA ILE A 108 0.90 8.55 -11.45
C ILE A 108 0.10 7.61 -12.36
N GLU A 109 -0.99 6.98 -11.86
CA GLU A 109 -1.86 6.12 -12.67
C GLU A 109 -2.40 6.86 -13.90
N ASP A 110 -2.93 8.06 -13.70
CA ASP A 110 -3.47 8.90 -14.76
C ASP A 110 -2.39 9.28 -15.80
N GLY A 111 -1.19 9.64 -15.34
CA GLY A 111 -0.06 9.92 -16.21
C GLY A 111 0.33 8.73 -17.09
N LEU A 112 0.30 7.54 -16.51
CA LEU A 112 0.66 6.30 -17.20
C LEU A 112 -0.42 5.82 -18.19
N THR A 113 -1.70 5.89 -17.80
CA THR A 113 -2.80 5.23 -18.53
C THR A 113 -3.62 6.15 -19.43
N ARG A 114 -3.66 7.45 -19.12
CA ARG A 114 -4.46 8.45 -19.86
C ARG A 114 -3.63 9.42 -20.69
N GLY A 115 -2.31 9.49 -20.45
CA GLY A 115 -1.42 10.41 -21.14
C GLY A 115 -1.82 11.85 -20.85
N LYS A 116 -1.37 12.44 -19.76
CA LYS A 116 -1.59 13.87 -19.48
C LYS A 116 -0.69 14.74 -20.32
N ALA A 117 -1.24 15.85 -20.81
CA ALA A 117 -0.46 16.91 -21.45
C ALA A 117 0.53 17.48 -20.43
N ALA A 118 1.80 17.50 -20.76
CA ALA A 118 2.73 18.45 -20.16
C ALA A 118 2.09 19.86 -20.27
N SER A 119 2.12 20.64 -19.21
CA SER A 119 1.43 21.94 -19.06
C SER A 119 1.70 22.97 -20.18
N SER A 120 2.55 22.65 -21.14
CA SER A 120 2.94 23.51 -22.26
C SER A 120 2.65 22.91 -23.66
N ALA A 121 2.12 21.69 -23.77
CA ALA A 121 1.85 21.07 -25.07
C ALA A 121 0.36 21.18 -25.44
N SER A 122 0.07 21.67 -26.64
CA SER A 122 -1.28 21.83 -27.19
C SER A 122 -1.99 20.51 -27.52
N THR A 123 -1.28 19.37 -27.45
CA THR A 123 -1.82 18.02 -27.67
C THR A 123 -1.41 17.10 -26.52
N PRO A 124 -2.36 16.33 -25.91
CA PRO A 124 -2.02 15.33 -24.91
C PRO A 124 -1.06 14.30 -25.48
N ALA A 125 0.02 13.99 -24.74
CA ALA A 125 0.86 12.85 -25.09
C ALA A 125 0.03 11.55 -25.02
N PRO A 126 0.23 10.60 -25.95
CA PRO A 126 -0.48 9.33 -25.88
C PRO A 126 -0.13 8.58 -24.59
N ALA A 127 -1.10 7.83 -24.03
CA ALA A 127 -0.89 6.96 -22.89
C ALA A 127 0.26 5.97 -23.18
N ILE A 128 1.20 5.85 -22.25
CA ILE A 128 2.31 4.89 -22.41
C ILE A 128 1.91 3.47 -22.01
N LEU A 129 0.85 3.35 -21.20
CA LEU A 129 0.22 2.10 -20.79
C LEU A 129 -1.23 2.04 -21.31
N PRO A 130 -1.46 1.65 -22.57
CA PRO A 130 -2.82 1.40 -23.03
C PRO A 130 -3.47 0.32 -22.15
N THR A 131 -4.63 0.61 -21.57
CA THR A 131 -5.34 -0.34 -20.69
C THR A 131 -5.69 -1.66 -21.41
N SER A 132 -5.71 -1.66 -22.75
CA SER A 132 -5.92 -2.87 -23.58
C SER A 132 -4.82 -3.93 -23.41
N ILE A 133 -3.58 -3.55 -23.11
CA ILE A 133 -2.46 -4.49 -22.92
C ILE A 133 -2.16 -4.74 -21.44
N VAL A 134 -2.58 -3.83 -20.55
CA VAL A 134 -2.37 -3.95 -19.10
C VAL A 134 -3.49 -4.78 -18.47
N LYS A 135 -3.12 -5.76 -17.66
CA LYS A 135 -4.05 -6.53 -16.85
C LYS A 135 -4.17 -5.94 -15.45
N VAL A 136 -3.04 -5.80 -14.75
CA VAL A 136 -2.96 -5.17 -13.43
C VAL A 136 -1.86 -4.12 -13.44
N LEU A 137 -2.17 -2.97 -12.90
CA LEU A 137 -1.21 -1.93 -12.56
C LEU A 137 -1.14 -1.83 -11.02
N GLU A 138 0.06 -1.95 -10.48
CA GLU A 138 0.35 -1.73 -9.07
C GLU A 138 1.28 -0.52 -8.94
N ILE A 139 0.88 0.44 -8.14
CA ILE A 139 1.69 1.63 -7.81
C ILE A 139 1.86 1.66 -6.29
N LYS A 140 3.10 1.58 -5.84
CA LYS A 140 3.45 1.72 -4.41
C LYS A 140 4.19 3.03 -4.19
N VAL A 141 3.63 3.87 -3.34
CA VAL A 141 4.24 5.11 -2.84
C VAL A 141 4.68 4.88 -1.40
N MET A 142 5.98 5.03 -1.13
CA MET A 142 6.59 4.78 0.19
C MET A 142 7.23 6.05 0.71
N LEU A 143 6.93 6.40 1.95
CA LEU A 143 7.54 7.47 2.72
C LEU A 143 8.48 6.86 3.77
N PRO A 144 9.78 6.69 3.48
CA PRO A 144 10.70 5.96 4.36
C PRO A 144 11.05 6.73 5.64
N LYS A 145 10.61 7.99 5.76
CA LYS A 145 10.87 8.87 6.90
C LYS A 145 9.58 9.34 7.60
N ALA A 146 8.45 8.68 7.32
CA ALA A 146 7.15 9.05 7.90
C ALA A 146 6.83 8.35 9.24
N SER A 147 7.79 7.62 9.81
CA SER A 147 7.69 6.97 11.11
C SER A 147 8.94 7.25 11.95
N LEU A 148 8.77 7.41 13.26
CA LEU A 148 9.88 7.55 14.20
C LEU A 148 10.44 6.21 14.66
N LEU A 149 9.59 5.18 14.73
CA LEU A 149 9.93 3.87 15.28
C LEU A 149 10.07 2.80 14.20
N GLY A 150 9.56 3.05 12.98
CA GLY A 150 9.51 2.10 11.88
C GLY A 150 10.34 2.49 10.67
N GLU A 151 10.27 1.64 9.65
CA GLU A 151 10.94 1.84 8.36
C GLU A 151 10.11 2.74 7.40
N GLY A 152 9.01 3.34 7.92
CA GLY A 152 8.15 4.27 7.21
C GLY A 152 6.77 3.73 6.89
N VAL A 153 6.07 4.43 5.98
CA VAL A 153 4.67 4.17 5.62
C VAL A 153 4.54 4.07 4.11
N SER A 154 3.78 3.10 3.61
CA SER A 154 3.47 3.02 2.18
C SER A 154 1.98 2.89 1.91
N LEU A 155 1.56 3.43 0.78
CA LEU A 155 0.29 3.13 0.14
C LEU A 155 0.56 2.38 -1.16
N THR A 156 -0.11 1.23 -1.33
CA THR A 156 -0.13 0.48 -2.58
C THR A 156 -1.52 0.59 -3.21
N ASP A 157 -1.57 1.06 -4.45
CA ASP A 157 -2.78 1.11 -5.28
C ASP A 157 -2.66 0.02 -6.34
N LEU A 158 -3.63 -0.91 -6.35
CA LEU A 158 -3.77 -1.93 -7.38
C LEU A 158 -5.00 -1.63 -8.21
N THR A 159 -4.85 -1.65 -9.54
CA THR A 159 -5.96 -1.52 -10.48
C THR A 159 -5.95 -2.70 -11.44
N LEU A 160 -7.03 -3.49 -11.45
CA LEU A 160 -7.30 -4.54 -12.42
C LEU A 160 -8.25 -3.98 -13.48
N TYR A 161 -7.83 -4.04 -14.74
CA TYR A 161 -8.60 -3.56 -15.88
C TYR A 161 -9.38 -4.72 -16.52
N HIS A 162 -10.70 -4.65 -16.55
CA HIS A 162 -11.55 -5.65 -17.22
C HIS A 162 -11.91 -5.18 -18.63
N HIS A 163 -11.57 -6.00 -19.60
CA HIS A 163 -11.82 -5.73 -21.02
C HIS A 163 -12.72 -6.79 -21.66
N SER A 164 -13.67 -6.34 -22.45
CA SER A 164 -14.43 -7.16 -23.42
C SER A 164 -13.93 -6.92 -24.84
N ARG A 165 -14.67 -7.47 -25.80
CA ARG A 165 -14.43 -7.21 -27.24
C ARG A 165 -14.72 -5.75 -27.63
N GLU A 166 -15.52 -5.04 -26.83
CA GLU A 166 -15.92 -3.65 -27.07
C GLU A 166 -15.00 -2.62 -26.41
N GLY A 167 -14.06 -3.07 -25.57
CA GLY A 167 -13.11 -2.21 -24.89
C GLY A 167 -13.09 -2.39 -23.36
N LEU A 168 -12.64 -1.35 -22.64
CA LEU A 168 -12.60 -1.34 -21.19
C LEU A 168 -14.02 -1.23 -20.61
N GLU A 169 -14.47 -2.25 -19.86
CA GLU A 169 -15.80 -2.31 -19.24
C GLU A 169 -15.82 -1.65 -17.86
N TYR A 170 -15.00 -2.16 -16.97
CA TYR A 170 -14.90 -1.69 -15.58
C TYR A 170 -13.50 -1.92 -15.02
N ILE A 171 -13.24 -1.36 -13.86
CA ILE A 171 -12.00 -1.57 -13.10
C ILE A 171 -12.31 -2.07 -11.70
N GLU A 172 -11.44 -2.92 -11.16
CA GLU A 172 -11.39 -3.25 -9.75
C GLU A 172 -10.16 -2.60 -9.14
N LYS A 173 -10.33 -2.02 -7.95
CA LYS A 173 -9.26 -1.36 -7.20
C LYS A 173 -9.10 -1.94 -5.81
N ALA A 174 -7.86 -1.95 -5.33
CA ALA A 174 -7.55 -2.22 -3.94
C ALA A 174 -6.48 -1.23 -3.46
N LEU A 175 -6.75 -0.59 -2.32
CA LEU A 175 -5.80 0.30 -1.65
C LEU A 175 -5.31 -0.37 -0.37
N ILE A 176 -3.99 -0.44 -0.21
CA ILE A 176 -3.33 -1.06 0.95
C ILE A 176 -2.44 -0.03 1.62
N LEU A 177 -2.77 0.33 2.86
CA LEU A 177 -1.90 1.12 3.73
C LEU A 177 -1.01 0.17 4.54
N THR A 178 0.29 0.40 4.57
CA THR A 178 1.22 -0.41 5.38
C THR A 178 2.12 0.50 6.22
N ILE A 179 2.19 0.22 7.51
CA ILE A 179 3.22 0.74 8.41
C ILE A 179 4.27 -0.35 8.56
N HIS A 180 5.52 -0.01 8.27
CA HIS A 180 6.61 -0.98 8.17
C HIS A 180 7.47 -1.01 9.42
N ASP A 181 7.65 -2.20 9.97
CA ASP A 181 8.72 -2.61 10.89
C ASP A 181 8.89 -1.67 12.11
N LEU A 182 7.76 -1.39 12.79
CA LEU A 182 7.78 -0.63 14.05
C LEU A 182 8.54 -1.39 15.13
N LYS A 183 9.60 -0.81 15.65
CA LYS A 183 10.52 -1.40 16.65
C LYS A 183 10.11 -0.96 18.06
N ILE A 184 9.34 -1.79 18.75
CA ILE A 184 8.66 -1.41 19.99
C ILE A 184 9.13 -2.29 21.16
N PRO A 185 9.76 -1.72 22.20
CA PRO A 185 10.09 -2.47 23.42
C PRO A 185 8.84 -2.82 24.22
N THR A 186 8.59 -4.11 24.44
CA THR A 186 7.41 -4.60 25.19
C THR A 186 7.74 -5.78 26.08
N LEU A 187 6.90 -6.03 27.09
CA LEU A 187 7.03 -7.17 27.99
C LEU A 187 6.29 -8.36 27.38
N ILE A 188 7.04 -9.27 26.75
CA ILE A 188 6.50 -10.41 26.00
C ILE A 188 7.27 -11.68 26.31
N GLY A 189 6.61 -12.83 26.43
CA GLY A 189 7.21 -14.15 26.60
C GLY A 189 6.58 -14.97 27.70
N VAL A 190 6.69 -16.30 27.57
CA VAL A 190 6.14 -17.30 28.48
C VAL A 190 7.11 -17.68 29.60
N ASN A 191 8.42 -17.53 29.35
CA ASN A 191 9.46 -17.93 30.30
C ASN A 191 9.67 -16.88 31.39
N PRO A 192 9.94 -17.26 32.65
CA PRO A 192 10.17 -16.31 33.73
C PRO A 192 11.29 -15.28 33.45
N ASN A 193 12.36 -15.68 32.78
CA ASN A 193 13.45 -14.79 32.40
C ASN A 193 13.03 -13.73 31.37
N GLU A 194 12.10 -14.04 30.50
CA GLU A 194 11.55 -13.09 29.51
C GLU A 194 10.68 -12.02 30.15
N ARG A 195 10.18 -12.29 31.36
CA ARG A 195 9.33 -11.36 32.15
C ARG A 195 10.12 -10.36 32.99
N LEU A 196 11.44 -10.46 32.99
CA LEU A 196 12.31 -9.57 33.77
C LEU A 196 12.67 -8.27 33.05
N SER A 197 12.54 -8.23 31.73
CA SER A 197 12.90 -7.07 30.91
C SER A 197 12.02 -6.98 29.67
N ARG A 198 11.81 -5.76 29.18
CA ARG A 198 11.20 -5.54 27.88
C ARG A 198 12.10 -6.07 26.77
N GLN A 199 11.51 -6.68 25.77
CA GLN A 199 12.16 -7.19 24.58
C GLN A 199 11.66 -6.42 23.36
N LEU A 200 12.47 -6.38 22.31
CA LEU A 200 12.06 -5.74 21.06
C LEU A 200 11.04 -6.63 20.33
N VAL A 201 9.88 -6.06 20.00
CA VAL A 201 8.94 -6.60 19.03
C VAL A 201 8.99 -5.70 17.80
N VAL A 202 9.08 -6.30 16.62
CA VAL A 202 8.97 -5.59 15.33
C VAL A 202 7.58 -5.86 14.77
N ALA A 203 6.82 -4.79 14.51
CA ALA A 203 5.43 -4.89 14.08
C ALA A 203 5.24 -4.26 12.70
N THR A 204 4.72 -5.03 11.75
CA THR A 204 4.21 -4.53 10.46
C THR A 204 2.71 -4.68 10.42
N VAL A 205 2.00 -3.58 10.07
CA VAL A 205 0.53 -3.55 10.00
C VAL A 205 0.09 -3.11 8.62
N LYS A 206 -0.82 -3.89 8.02
CA LYS A 206 -1.46 -3.59 6.74
C LYS A 206 -2.96 -3.44 6.93
N ILE A 207 -3.53 -2.41 6.32
CA ILE A 207 -4.97 -2.22 6.17
C ILE A 207 -5.27 -2.33 4.69
N ASP A 208 -5.99 -3.37 4.28
CA ASP A 208 -6.29 -3.71 2.89
C ASP A 208 -7.77 -3.52 2.59
N GLY A 209 -8.11 -3.04 1.40
CA GLY A 209 -9.48 -2.75 1.00
C GLY A 209 -9.98 -1.40 1.50
N ILE A 210 -9.14 -0.37 1.45
CA ILE A 210 -9.52 0.99 1.85
C ILE A 210 -10.45 1.60 0.79
N GLU A 211 -11.74 1.75 1.15
CA GLU A 211 -12.74 2.35 0.25
C GLU A 211 -12.55 3.87 0.09
N ARG A 212 -12.10 4.54 1.16
CA ARG A 212 -11.94 5.99 1.19
C ARG A 212 -10.46 6.37 1.15
N PRO A 213 -9.96 6.89 0.02
CA PRO A 213 -8.56 7.29 -0.08
C PRO A 213 -8.10 8.24 1.04
N GLY A 214 -8.99 9.12 1.53
CA GLY A 214 -8.69 10.01 2.66
C GLY A 214 -8.39 9.28 3.97
N ALA A 215 -8.89 8.06 4.19
CA ALA A 215 -8.60 7.29 5.39
C ALA A 215 -7.11 6.90 5.48
N SER A 216 -6.46 6.67 4.33
CA SER A 216 -5.03 6.37 4.27
C SER A 216 -4.13 7.52 4.73
N HIS A 217 -4.65 8.75 4.80
CA HIS A 217 -3.90 9.92 5.27
C HIS A 217 -3.74 9.94 6.80
N HIS A 218 -4.52 9.12 7.53
CA HIS A 218 -4.48 9.04 8.98
C HIS A 218 -3.49 7.98 9.51
N TYR A 219 -2.48 7.59 8.74
CA TYR A 219 -1.51 6.56 9.14
C TYR A 219 -0.76 6.87 10.45
N HIS A 220 -0.55 8.15 10.80
CA HIS A 220 0.04 8.55 12.07
C HIS A 220 -0.84 8.12 13.27
N MET A 221 -2.16 8.20 13.13
CA MET A 221 -3.10 7.72 14.15
C MET A 221 -3.05 6.19 14.27
N LEU A 222 -2.91 5.48 13.14
CA LEU A 222 -2.72 4.03 13.16
C LEU A 222 -1.41 3.67 13.86
N GLU A 223 -0.30 4.34 13.56
CA GLU A 223 0.99 4.14 14.25
C GLU A 223 0.88 4.38 15.75
N GLU A 224 0.23 5.47 16.18
CA GLU A 224 0.01 5.76 17.59
C GLU A 224 -0.78 4.65 18.32
N ILE A 225 -1.85 4.15 17.69
CA ILE A 225 -2.64 3.03 18.22
C ILE A 225 -1.76 1.79 18.39
N VAL A 226 -0.96 1.43 17.36
CA VAL A 226 -0.09 0.25 17.37
C VAL A 226 0.97 0.38 18.45
N VAL A 227 1.71 1.48 18.47
CA VAL A 227 2.80 1.72 19.42
C VAL A 227 2.27 1.67 20.85
N LYS A 228 1.23 2.44 21.17
CA LYS A 228 0.65 2.48 22.50
C LYS A 228 0.12 1.12 22.95
N THR A 229 -0.58 0.40 22.06
CA THR A 229 -1.13 -0.92 22.40
C THR A 229 -0.02 -1.93 22.74
N ILE A 230 1.08 -1.94 21.98
CA ILE A 230 2.20 -2.84 22.20
C ILE A 230 3.00 -2.43 23.46
N GLU A 231 3.30 -1.14 23.65
CA GLU A 231 4.08 -0.63 24.79
C GLU A 231 3.39 -0.87 26.13
N GLU A 232 2.06 -0.72 26.18
CA GLU A 232 1.26 -0.91 27.40
C GLU A 232 0.93 -2.37 27.66
N SER A 233 1.21 -3.28 26.71
CA SER A 233 0.88 -4.70 26.83
C SER A 233 1.88 -5.49 27.68
N SER A 234 1.42 -6.68 28.13
CA SER A 234 2.25 -7.62 28.88
C SER A 234 1.86 -9.08 28.56
N PHE A 235 1.52 -9.35 27.31
CA PHE A 235 1.12 -10.70 26.87
C PHE A 235 2.26 -11.72 26.99
N GLN A 236 1.91 -12.98 27.09
CA GLN A 236 2.88 -14.08 27.07
C GLN A 236 3.24 -14.47 25.63
N THR A 237 2.28 -14.39 24.72
CA THR A 237 2.43 -14.86 23.33
C THR A 237 2.20 -13.76 22.32
N LEU A 238 2.86 -13.86 21.15
CA LEU A 238 2.67 -12.94 20.04
C LEU A 238 1.26 -13.05 19.44
N GLU A 239 0.67 -14.25 19.47
CA GLU A 239 -0.69 -14.51 18.99
C GLU A 239 -1.74 -13.72 19.78
N ALA A 240 -1.64 -13.74 21.11
CA ALA A 240 -2.54 -12.96 21.97
C ALA A 240 -2.35 -11.45 21.79
N LEU A 241 -1.10 -11.01 21.63
CA LEU A 241 -0.78 -9.62 21.31
C LEU A 241 -1.35 -9.20 19.95
N ALA A 242 -1.18 -10.03 18.91
CA ALA A 242 -1.70 -9.76 17.56
C ALA A 242 -3.23 -9.64 17.56
N MET A 243 -3.95 -10.55 18.23
CA MET A 243 -5.40 -10.49 18.35
C MET A 243 -5.86 -9.20 19.04
N HIS A 244 -5.27 -8.89 20.19
CA HIS A 244 -5.60 -7.66 20.94
C HIS A 244 -5.30 -6.39 20.11
N LEU A 245 -4.18 -6.37 19.39
CA LEU A 245 -3.83 -5.26 18.51
C LEU A 245 -4.86 -5.11 17.38
N GLY A 246 -5.32 -6.21 16.78
CA GLY A 246 -6.36 -6.21 15.76
C GLY A 246 -7.68 -5.62 16.26
N GLU A 247 -8.12 -6.00 17.46
CA GLU A 247 -9.30 -5.42 18.10
C GLU A 247 -9.17 -3.92 18.35
N ARG A 248 -7.99 -3.48 18.80
CA ARG A 248 -7.70 -2.06 19.03
C ARG A 248 -7.70 -1.25 17.73
N ILE A 249 -7.08 -1.77 16.67
CA ILE A 249 -7.08 -1.13 15.35
C ILE A 249 -8.52 -1.07 14.81
N THR A 250 -9.27 -2.15 14.88
CA THR A 250 -10.68 -2.18 14.45
C THR A 250 -11.48 -1.10 15.16
N LYS A 251 -11.42 -1.05 16.48
CA LYS A 251 -12.20 -0.13 17.31
C LYS A 251 -11.82 1.34 17.11
N TYR A 252 -10.54 1.65 17.09
CA TYR A 252 -10.06 3.04 17.14
C TYR A 252 -9.64 3.62 15.80
N PHE A 253 -9.44 2.78 14.79
CA PHE A 253 -9.08 3.22 13.45
C PHE A 253 -10.17 2.88 12.43
N VAL A 254 -10.51 1.58 12.27
CA VAL A 254 -11.43 1.14 11.22
C VAL A 254 -12.84 1.71 11.44
N ILE A 255 -13.45 1.47 12.60
CA ILE A 255 -14.82 1.93 12.91
C ILE A 255 -14.95 3.46 12.81
N ARG A 256 -13.87 4.22 13.10
CA ARG A 256 -13.89 5.69 13.06
C ARG A 256 -13.78 6.28 11.66
N LEU A 257 -13.05 5.63 10.75
CA LEU A 257 -12.66 6.21 9.47
C LEU A 257 -13.36 5.57 8.28
N PHE A 258 -13.89 4.36 8.44
CA PHE A 258 -14.53 3.62 7.35
C PHE A 258 -16.04 3.55 7.53
N ASN A 259 -16.78 3.58 6.44
CA ASN A 259 -18.20 3.23 6.44
C ASN A 259 -18.32 1.71 6.33
N PHE A 260 -19.30 1.14 7.02
CA PHE A 260 -19.59 -0.30 7.08
C PHE A 260 -20.06 -0.95 5.76
N ARG A 261 -19.75 -0.39 4.59
CA ARG A 261 -20.09 -0.99 3.29
C ARG A 261 -19.01 -1.94 2.76
N LEU A 262 -17.75 -1.60 3.03
CA LEU A 262 -16.61 -2.47 2.78
C LEU A 262 -15.86 -2.64 4.09
N HIS A 263 -15.53 -3.87 4.42
CA HIS A 263 -14.85 -4.25 5.63
C HIS A 263 -13.38 -4.47 5.28
N PRO A 264 -12.46 -3.51 5.58
CA PRO A 264 -11.05 -3.70 5.30
C PRO A 264 -10.49 -4.87 6.10
N GLN A 265 -9.53 -5.57 5.52
CA GLN A 265 -8.77 -6.61 6.21
C GLN A 265 -7.57 -5.98 6.93
N ILE A 266 -7.29 -6.46 8.14
CA ILE A 266 -6.13 -6.04 8.94
C ILE A 266 -5.15 -7.21 8.97
N THR A 267 -3.96 -7.06 8.38
CA THR A 267 -2.87 -8.03 8.55
C THR A 267 -1.85 -7.47 9.52
N ILE A 268 -1.52 -8.24 10.55
CA ILE A 268 -0.56 -7.91 11.60
C ILE A 268 0.53 -8.97 11.56
N SER A 269 1.78 -8.54 11.35
CA SER A 269 2.97 -9.37 11.46
C SER A 269 3.80 -8.88 12.64
N LEU A 270 4.08 -9.77 13.59
CA LEU A 270 4.87 -9.50 14.79
C LEU A 270 6.10 -10.40 14.80
N GLU A 271 7.27 -9.79 14.93
CA GLU A 271 8.56 -10.48 15.03
C GLU A 271 9.19 -10.27 16.41
N LYS A 272 9.92 -11.27 16.87
CA LYS A 272 10.68 -11.24 18.11
C LYS A 272 12.15 -11.62 17.84
N PRO A 273 13.01 -10.68 17.41
CA PRO A 273 14.33 -10.98 16.85
C PRO A 273 15.29 -11.74 17.78
N THR A 274 15.10 -11.61 19.10
CA THR A 274 16.02 -12.25 20.08
C THR A 274 15.51 -13.57 20.65
N ALA A 275 14.34 -14.07 20.22
CA ALA A 275 13.70 -15.24 20.86
C ALA A 275 14.33 -16.56 20.46
N VAL A 276 14.92 -16.66 19.28
CA VAL A 276 15.53 -17.90 18.75
C VAL A 276 16.95 -17.62 18.31
N THR A 277 17.93 -18.29 18.94
CA THR A 277 19.36 -18.01 18.75
C THR A 277 19.88 -18.24 17.32
N PHE A 278 19.26 -19.16 16.58
CA PHE A 278 19.72 -19.57 15.24
C PHE A 278 18.75 -19.15 14.12
N ALA A 279 17.90 -18.17 14.37
CA ALA A 279 17.01 -17.58 13.37
C ALA A 279 17.09 -16.04 13.47
N ASP A 280 16.82 -15.36 12.37
CA ASP A 280 16.72 -13.89 12.39
C ASP A 280 15.59 -13.44 13.31
N ALA A 281 14.41 -14.03 13.19
CA ALA A 281 13.27 -13.85 14.10
C ALA A 281 12.24 -14.96 13.92
N PRO A 282 11.57 -15.42 14.99
CA PRO A 282 10.23 -16.02 14.86
C PRO A 282 9.22 -14.93 14.51
N VAL A 283 8.30 -15.25 13.62
CA VAL A 283 7.25 -14.36 13.11
C VAL A 283 5.88 -14.98 13.35
N VAL A 284 4.96 -14.20 13.88
CA VAL A 284 3.54 -14.52 13.92
C VAL A 284 2.80 -13.53 13.02
N GLU A 285 2.09 -14.05 12.03
CA GLU A 285 1.25 -13.24 11.15
C GLU A 285 -0.21 -13.67 11.28
N MET A 286 -1.10 -12.69 11.36
CA MET A 286 -2.54 -12.88 11.47
C MET A 286 -3.24 -11.90 10.55
N THR A 287 -4.25 -12.36 9.82
CA THR A 287 -5.20 -11.53 9.10
C THR A 287 -6.56 -11.58 9.79
N LEU A 288 -7.09 -10.40 10.12
CA LEU A 288 -8.39 -10.21 10.74
C LEU A 288 -9.34 -9.60 9.72
N GLU A 289 -10.46 -10.25 9.49
CA GLU A 289 -11.57 -9.68 8.73
C GLU A 289 -12.42 -8.80 9.65
N THR A 290 -12.69 -7.57 9.23
CA THR A 290 -13.51 -6.64 10.01
C THR A 290 -15.00 -6.74 9.68
N ASP A 291 -15.38 -7.67 8.80
CA ASP A 291 -16.76 -8.00 8.47
C ASP A 291 -17.41 -8.79 9.63
N PRO A 292 -18.46 -8.26 10.29
CA PRO A 292 -19.16 -8.98 11.37
C PRO A 292 -19.75 -10.32 10.92
N ASP A 293 -20.23 -10.41 9.68
CA ASP A 293 -20.83 -11.64 9.14
C ASP A 293 -19.78 -12.75 8.91
N ARG A 294 -18.52 -12.36 8.70
CA ARG A 294 -17.39 -13.29 8.51
C ARG A 294 -16.58 -13.51 9.78
N ASN A 295 -16.69 -12.61 10.75
CA ASN A 295 -15.97 -12.67 12.01
C ASN A 295 -16.90 -12.42 13.20
N PRO A 296 -17.57 -13.46 13.76
CA PRO A 296 -18.53 -13.33 14.85
C PRO A 296 -17.95 -12.70 16.13
N THR A 297 -16.62 -12.70 16.31
CA THR A 297 -15.98 -12.06 17.47
C THR A 297 -16.07 -10.53 17.42
N MET A 298 -16.43 -9.95 16.27
CA MET A 298 -16.61 -8.51 16.10
C MET A 298 -17.95 -7.97 16.62
N GLU A 299 -18.96 -8.80 16.87
CA GLU A 299 -20.26 -8.38 17.44
C GLU A 299 -20.12 -7.81 18.86
N SER A 300 -18.98 -8.03 19.52
CA SER A 300 -18.74 -7.63 20.92
C SER A 300 -17.80 -6.40 21.07
N ILE A 301 -17.32 -5.81 19.99
CA ILE A 301 -16.42 -4.64 19.98
C ILE A 301 -17.18 -3.34 19.72
#